data_b5b3591582189a0ac1ed0c6dc2322c77
#
_entry.id   b5b3591582189a0ac1ed0c6dc2322c77
#
_cell.length_a   1.000
_cell.length_b   1.000
_cell.length_c   1.000
_cell.angle_alpha   90.00
_cell.angle_beta   90.00
_cell.angle_gamma   90.00
#
_symmetry.space_group_name_H-M   'P 1'
#
loop_
_entity.id
_entity.type
_entity.pdbx_description
1 polymer ?
#
loop_
_entity_poly.entity_id
_entity_poly.type
_entity_poly.pdbx_seq_one_letter_code
_entity_poly.pdbx_strand_id
1 'polypeptide(L)'
;MSTWKIRDLTLKNQVVIAPMAGVSNPAFRSLLAQYEPGLIYSEMISDKAIVYRNQRTLDMTQVFPDEQPIALQLFGEDIDSMVQAAIYLDTQTPCDIIDINMGCPVPKIVKGSGGASLLKDLDKAFAIARAVKQAIQKPLTVKIRIGWDAQHINAMEMALGLEQAGIDALAIHGRTRAAMYSGSVDYDIIRQVKAAVSIPVMANGDIRTPAEALHVLELTKADAIMVGRAVLGKPWVAKELVDGLEGKASLPTDIATRFAMARLHAQKLIELRGEVMAMKEMRTHFSWYMTGLPHSHRVRNDISQMTSLDQFDRITTDYLKSLENGAA
;
A
#
# COMPACT_ATOMS: atom_id res chain seq x y z
N MET A 1 -15.43 -12.22 -13.31
CA MET A 1 -14.39 -11.21 -12.89
C MET A 1 -14.91 -9.84 -13.24
N SER A 2 -15.10 -8.95 -12.27
CA SER A 2 -15.40 -7.55 -12.56
C SER A 2 -14.09 -6.82 -12.85
N THR A 3 -13.82 -6.60 -14.14
CA THR A 3 -12.72 -5.76 -14.58
C THR A 3 -13.13 -4.29 -14.45
N TRP A 4 -12.21 -3.44 -14.08
CA TRP A 4 -12.38 -2.00 -14.04
C TRP A 4 -11.18 -1.32 -14.70
N LYS A 5 -11.25 -0.02 -14.92
CA LYS A 5 -10.22 0.68 -15.68
C LYS A 5 -9.78 1.95 -14.99
N ILE A 6 -8.49 2.28 -15.15
CA ILE A 6 -7.95 3.60 -14.92
C ILE A 6 -7.41 4.09 -16.27
N ARG A 7 -8.12 5.00 -16.93
CA ARG A 7 -7.91 5.36 -18.36
C ARG A 7 -7.94 4.09 -19.23
N ASP A 8 -6.86 3.85 -19.95
CA ASP A 8 -6.71 2.71 -20.88
C ASP A 8 -6.22 1.44 -20.19
N LEU A 9 -5.74 1.53 -18.95
CA LEU A 9 -5.26 0.40 -18.19
C LEU A 9 -6.44 -0.40 -17.62
N THR A 10 -6.61 -1.62 -18.11
CA THR A 10 -7.62 -2.56 -17.58
C THR A 10 -7.04 -3.36 -16.44
N LEU A 11 -7.69 -3.32 -15.28
CA LEU A 11 -7.32 -4.04 -14.07
C LEU A 11 -8.17 -5.31 -13.92
N LYS A 12 -7.51 -6.45 -13.69
CA LYS A 12 -8.11 -7.80 -13.78
C LYS A 12 -9.09 -8.12 -12.64
N ASN A 13 -8.95 -7.47 -11.49
CA ASN A 13 -9.86 -7.61 -10.34
C ASN A 13 -9.87 -6.34 -9.48
N GLN A 14 -10.75 -6.31 -8.48
CA GLN A 14 -11.01 -5.15 -7.64
C GLN A 14 -10.14 -5.07 -6.36
N VAL A 15 -9.10 -5.89 -6.24
CA VAL A 15 -8.20 -5.89 -5.07
C VAL A 15 -6.96 -5.06 -5.37
N VAL A 16 -6.77 -3.98 -4.62
CA VAL A 16 -5.64 -3.07 -4.72
C VAL A 16 -4.82 -3.11 -3.43
N ILE A 17 -3.50 -3.23 -3.54
CA ILE A 17 -2.59 -3.21 -2.39
C ILE A 17 -2.14 -1.79 -2.12
N ALA A 18 -2.42 -1.30 -0.92
CA ALA A 18 -2.13 0.06 -0.49
C ALA A 18 -0.62 0.35 -0.35
N PRO A 19 -0.21 1.61 -0.54
CA PRO A 19 1.14 2.07 -0.21
C PRO A 19 1.39 1.98 1.30
N MET A 20 2.46 1.30 1.72
CA MET A 20 2.83 1.13 3.12
C MET A 20 4.31 1.42 3.31
N ALA A 21 4.64 2.54 3.97
CA ALA A 21 6.01 2.96 4.24
C ALA A 21 6.75 1.94 5.12
N GLY A 22 7.97 1.56 4.72
CA GLY A 22 8.76 0.53 5.37
C GLY A 22 8.27 -0.90 5.12
N VAL A 23 7.34 -1.09 4.18
CA VAL A 23 6.73 -2.40 3.88
C VAL A 23 6.68 -2.70 2.39
N SER A 24 6.10 -1.79 1.59
CA SER A 24 5.86 -2.01 0.16
C SER A 24 7.15 -1.81 -0.68
N ASN A 25 8.28 -2.35 -0.19
CA ASN A 25 9.54 -2.42 -0.93
C ASN A 25 9.45 -3.45 -2.07
N PRO A 26 10.37 -3.45 -3.05
CA PRO A 26 10.33 -4.36 -4.19
C PRO A 26 10.26 -5.84 -3.80
N ALA A 27 10.96 -6.28 -2.73
CA ALA A 27 10.93 -7.66 -2.26
C ALA A 27 9.51 -8.08 -1.81
N PHE A 28 8.81 -7.24 -1.03
CA PHE A 28 7.46 -7.55 -0.57
C PHE A 28 6.43 -7.44 -1.70
N ARG A 29 6.58 -6.46 -2.61
CA ARG A 29 5.69 -6.32 -3.77
C ARG A 29 5.76 -7.54 -4.69
N SER A 30 6.97 -8.05 -4.97
CA SER A 30 7.17 -9.27 -5.77
C SER A 30 6.54 -10.52 -5.11
N LEU A 31 6.46 -10.59 -3.76
CA LEU A 31 5.68 -11.63 -3.09
C LEU A 31 4.17 -11.45 -3.30
N LEU A 32 3.68 -10.23 -3.18
CA LEU A 32 2.26 -9.92 -3.36
C LEU A 32 1.80 -10.17 -4.79
N ALA A 33 2.66 -9.93 -5.78
CA ALA A 33 2.39 -10.18 -7.20
C ALA A 33 2.02 -11.64 -7.49
N GLN A 34 2.60 -12.60 -6.75
CA GLN A 34 2.28 -14.03 -6.87
C GLN A 34 0.81 -14.36 -6.53
N TYR A 35 0.15 -13.49 -5.80
CA TYR A 35 -1.26 -13.59 -5.41
C TYR A 35 -2.21 -12.80 -6.31
N GLU A 36 -1.68 -12.24 -7.39
CA GLU A 36 -2.39 -11.63 -8.48
C GLU A 36 -3.42 -10.53 -8.09
N PRO A 37 -3.11 -9.59 -7.19
CA PRO A 37 -3.99 -8.43 -6.99
C PRO A 37 -4.15 -7.64 -8.28
N GLY A 38 -5.21 -6.86 -8.39
CA GLY A 38 -5.46 -6.04 -9.58
C GLY A 38 -4.46 -4.90 -9.76
N LEU A 39 -3.92 -4.35 -8.64
CA LEU A 39 -2.94 -3.27 -8.64
C LEU A 39 -2.13 -3.28 -7.34
N ILE A 40 -0.83 -3.01 -7.44
CA ILE A 40 0.06 -2.87 -6.28
C ILE A 40 0.60 -1.44 -6.23
N TYR A 41 0.71 -0.87 -5.03
CA TYR A 41 1.35 0.44 -4.79
C TYR A 41 2.72 0.28 -4.15
N SER A 42 3.67 1.13 -4.51
CA SER A 42 4.97 1.23 -3.85
C SER A 42 4.86 1.91 -2.48
N GLU A 43 5.98 1.97 -1.76
CA GLU A 43 6.16 2.92 -0.65
C GLU A 43 6.06 4.37 -1.15
N MET A 44 5.89 5.31 -0.21
CA MET A 44 5.96 6.75 -0.52
C MET A 44 7.38 7.17 -0.87
N ILE A 45 7.56 7.80 -2.01
CA ILE A 45 8.84 8.25 -2.58
C ILE A 45 8.89 9.78 -2.51
N SER A 46 9.96 10.34 -1.91
CA SER A 46 10.10 11.78 -1.82
C SER A 46 10.43 12.41 -3.17
N ASP A 47 9.65 13.41 -3.58
CA ASP A 47 9.87 14.24 -4.75
C ASP A 47 11.27 14.90 -4.73
N LYS A 48 11.58 15.64 -3.68
CA LYS A 48 12.88 16.31 -3.50
C LYS A 48 14.05 15.34 -3.54
N ALA A 49 13.88 14.14 -2.95
CA ALA A 49 14.95 13.15 -2.95
C ALA A 49 15.20 12.55 -4.36
N ILE A 50 14.18 12.45 -5.21
CA ILE A 50 14.37 12.13 -6.63
C ILE A 50 15.11 13.26 -7.33
N VAL A 51 14.67 14.50 -7.18
CA VAL A 51 15.29 15.68 -7.82
C VAL A 51 16.77 15.81 -7.45
N TYR A 52 17.10 15.60 -6.16
CA TYR A 52 18.50 15.60 -5.68
C TYR A 52 19.25 14.29 -5.95
N ARG A 53 18.68 13.37 -6.73
CA ARG A 53 19.30 12.10 -7.12
C ARG A 53 19.83 11.28 -5.95
N ASN A 54 19.08 11.26 -4.83
CA ASN A 54 19.42 10.42 -3.70
C ASN A 54 19.32 8.94 -4.07
N GLN A 55 20.45 8.23 -4.08
CA GLN A 55 20.54 6.85 -4.57
C GLN A 55 19.53 5.93 -3.87
N ARG A 56 19.42 6.00 -2.54
CA ARG A 56 18.46 5.18 -1.79
C ARG A 56 17.02 5.42 -2.23
N THR A 57 16.67 6.65 -2.60
CA THR A 57 15.33 6.97 -3.10
C THR A 57 15.15 6.50 -4.54
N LEU A 58 16.17 6.60 -5.37
CA LEU A 58 16.15 6.04 -6.73
C LEU A 58 15.99 4.51 -6.69
N ASP A 59 16.63 3.82 -5.76
CA ASP A 59 16.45 2.38 -5.56
C ASP A 59 14.99 2.01 -5.19
N MET A 60 14.24 2.91 -4.52
CA MET A 60 12.82 2.70 -4.22
C MET A 60 11.93 2.76 -5.47
N THR A 61 12.40 3.37 -6.56
CA THR A 61 11.64 3.44 -7.84
C THR A 61 11.79 2.19 -8.70
N GLN A 62 12.61 1.23 -8.27
CA GLN A 62 12.81 -0.03 -8.97
C GLN A 62 11.50 -0.82 -9.05
N VAL A 63 11.19 -1.33 -10.24
CA VAL A 63 10.02 -2.17 -10.52
C VAL A 63 10.49 -3.43 -11.22
N PHE A 64 10.06 -4.59 -10.73
CA PHE A 64 10.29 -5.87 -11.38
C PHE A 64 9.14 -6.23 -12.34
N PRO A 65 9.40 -7.00 -13.41
CA PRO A 65 8.37 -7.33 -14.41
C PRO A 65 7.14 -8.07 -13.84
N ASP A 66 7.32 -8.84 -12.78
CA ASP A 66 6.27 -9.60 -12.11
C ASP A 66 5.36 -8.75 -11.22
N GLU A 67 5.71 -7.49 -10.94
CA GLU A 67 4.93 -6.58 -10.09
C GLU A 67 3.82 -5.82 -10.81
N GLN A 68 3.77 -5.86 -12.12
CA GLN A 68 2.80 -5.11 -12.93
C GLN A 68 1.39 -5.74 -12.89
N PRO A 69 0.33 -4.91 -12.84
CA PRO A 69 0.36 -3.44 -12.84
C PRO A 69 0.75 -2.83 -11.50
N ILE A 70 1.57 -1.78 -11.54
CA ILE A 70 2.09 -1.10 -10.34
C ILE A 70 1.95 0.41 -10.42
N ALA A 71 1.59 1.03 -9.27
CA ALA A 71 1.62 2.46 -9.06
C ALA A 71 2.82 2.87 -8.18
N LEU A 72 3.65 3.82 -8.64
CA LEU A 72 4.67 4.44 -7.82
C LEU A 72 4.11 5.71 -7.16
N GLN A 73 4.18 5.77 -5.82
CA GLN A 73 3.58 6.86 -5.04
C GLN A 73 4.59 7.92 -4.66
N LEU A 74 4.38 9.16 -5.12
CA LEU A 74 5.13 10.35 -4.71
C LEU A 74 4.52 11.01 -3.48
N PHE A 75 5.34 11.67 -2.70
CA PHE A 75 4.89 12.66 -1.71
C PHE A 75 5.78 13.90 -1.76
N GLY A 76 5.18 15.05 -1.59
CA GLY A 76 5.82 16.35 -1.58
C GLY A 76 4.79 17.47 -1.37
N GLU A 77 5.24 18.70 -1.47
CA GLU A 77 4.42 19.89 -1.29
C GLU A 77 4.72 21.01 -2.29
N ASP A 78 5.86 20.92 -2.92
CA ASP A 78 6.34 21.90 -3.88
C ASP A 78 6.00 21.45 -5.30
N ILE A 79 5.40 22.35 -6.08
CA ILE A 79 4.89 22.01 -7.42
C ILE A 79 6.04 21.62 -8.34
N ASP A 80 7.14 22.37 -8.33
CA ASP A 80 8.24 22.17 -9.27
C ASP A 80 8.95 20.83 -9.01
N SER A 81 9.23 20.50 -7.74
CA SER A 81 9.85 19.22 -7.38
C SER A 81 8.91 18.04 -7.64
N MET A 82 7.61 18.19 -7.40
CA MET A 82 6.60 17.16 -7.71
C MET A 82 6.52 16.88 -9.22
N VAL A 83 6.51 17.92 -10.04
CA VAL A 83 6.52 17.80 -11.50
C VAL A 83 7.79 17.11 -11.98
N GLN A 84 8.97 17.55 -11.53
CA GLN A 84 10.25 16.93 -11.92
C GLN A 84 10.33 15.46 -11.51
N ALA A 85 9.88 15.12 -10.29
CA ALA A 85 9.85 13.75 -9.82
C ALA A 85 8.86 12.89 -10.61
N ALA A 86 7.68 13.43 -10.95
CA ALA A 86 6.70 12.73 -11.76
C ALA A 86 7.20 12.46 -13.19
N ILE A 87 7.85 13.44 -13.84
CA ILE A 87 8.50 13.25 -15.14
C ILE A 87 9.58 12.15 -15.06
N TYR A 88 10.36 12.13 -13.98
CA TYR A 88 11.33 11.04 -13.77
C TYR A 88 10.65 9.68 -13.72
N LEU A 89 9.58 9.53 -12.94
CA LEU A 89 8.83 8.26 -12.87
C LEU A 89 8.20 7.89 -14.21
N ASP A 90 7.65 8.87 -14.92
CA ASP A 90 7.00 8.68 -16.22
C ASP A 90 7.95 8.14 -17.28
N THR A 91 9.17 8.70 -17.32
CA THR A 91 10.13 8.45 -18.40
C THR A 91 11.23 7.43 -18.06
N GLN A 92 11.57 7.27 -16.78
CA GLN A 92 12.72 6.47 -16.32
C GLN A 92 12.32 5.18 -15.61
N THR A 93 11.03 4.93 -15.41
CA THR A 93 10.57 3.71 -14.73
C THR A 93 9.48 3.00 -15.54
N PRO A 94 9.38 1.66 -15.42
CA PRO A 94 8.33 0.89 -16.11
C PRO A 94 7.02 0.85 -15.28
N CYS A 95 6.78 1.78 -14.35
CA CYS A 95 5.51 1.81 -13.62
C CYS A 95 4.34 2.11 -14.57
N ASP A 96 3.16 1.60 -14.24
CA ASP A 96 1.96 1.79 -15.02
C ASP A 96 1.19 3.06 -14.62
N ILE A 97 1.31 3.46 -13.35
CA ILE A 97 0.58 4.56 -12.74
C ILE A 97 1.53 5.39 -11.86
N ILE A 98 1.33 6.70 -11.84
CA ILE A 98 1.93 7.61 -10.86
C ILE A 98 0.85 8.01 -9.88
N ASP A 99 1.15 7.94 -8.58
CA ASP A 99 0.22 8.31 -7.51
C ASP A 99 0.77 9.44 -6.65
N ILE A 100 -0.10 10.32 -6.16
CA ILE A 100 0.28 11.37 -5.20
C ILE A 100 -0.32 11.05 -3.83
N ASN A 101 0.52 10.99 -2.82
CA ASN A 101 0.10 10.85 -1.44
C ASN A 101 -0.40 12.18 -0.86
N MET A 102 -1.69 12.27 -0.59
CA MET A 102 -2.33 13.40 0.10
C MET A 102 -3.04 12.94 1.39
N GLY A 103 -2.62 11.78 1.95
CA GLY A 103 -3.30 11.20 3.11
C GLY A 103 -2.39 10.69 4.23
N CYS A 104 -1.07 10.73 4.09
CA CYS A 104 -0.14 10.26 5.12
C CYS A 104 -0.23 11.11 6.39
N PRO A 105 -0.57 10.50 7.57
CA PRO A 105 -0.76 11.26 8.80
C PRO A 105 0.53 11.45 9.61
N VAL A 106 1.64 10.84 9.18
CA VAL A 106 2.90 10.79 9.95
C VAL A 106 3.45 12.19 10.21
N PRO A 107 3.80 12.55 11.47
CA PRO A 107 4.22 13.90 11.84
C PRO A 107 5.38 14.46 11.01
N LYS A 108 6.36 13.62 10.64
CA LYS A 108 7.51 14.03 9.82
C LYS A 108 7.07 14.52 8.42
N ILE A 109 6.10 13.87 7.81
CA ILE A 109 5.56 14.26 6.50
C ILE A 109 4.70 15.50 6.61
N VAL A 110 3.81 15.53 7.60
CA VAL A 110 2.88 16.62 7.85
C VAL A 110 3.60 17.94 8.22
N LYS A 111 4.69 17.87 8.99
CA LYS A 111 5.52 19.05 9.30
C LYS A 111 6.20 19.64 8.07
N GLY A 112 6.48 18.82 7.06
CA GLY A 112 6.97 19.25 5.76
C GLY A 112 5.87 19.67 4.78
N SER A 113 4.65 19.96 5.26
CA SER A 113 3.48 20.39 4.46
C SER A 113 3.01 19.43 3.36
N GLY A 114 3.53 18.20 3.31
CA GLY A 114 3.11 17.15 2.39
C GLY A 114 2.10 16.17 3.00
N GLY A 115 1.68 15.16 2.23
CA GLY A 115 0.73 14.14 2.67
C GLY A 115 -0.61 14.74 3.13
N ALA A 116 -1.09 14.34 4.31
CA ALA A 116 -2.38 14.80 4.83
C ALA A 116 -2.48 16.31 5.15
N SER A 117 -1.36 17.05 5.20
CA SER A 117 -1.42 18.51 5.37
C SER A 117 -2.05 19.22 4.16
N LEU A 118 -2.00 18.62 2.98
CA LEU A 118 -2.68 19.12 1.78
C LEU A 118 -4.21 19.15 1.92
N LEU A 119 -4.79 18.42 2.86
CA LEU A 119 -6.21 18.53 3.21
C LEU A 119 -6.58 19.86 3.87
N LYS A 120 -5.59 20.67 4.26
CA LYS A 120 -5.79 22.02 4.84
C LYS A 120 -5.62 23.14 3.81
N ASP A 121 -5.11 22.79 2.63
CA ASP A 121 -4.82 23.75 1.54
C ASP A 121 -5.20 23.08 0.21
N LEU A 122 -6.49 23.12 -0.08
CA LEU A 122 -7.06 22.44 -1.25
C LEU A 122 -6.59 23.07 -2.55
N ASP A 123 -6.41 24.39 -2.59
CA ASP A 123 -5.92 25.09 -3.78
C ASP A 123 -4.52 24.61 -4.16
N LYS A 124 -3.64 24.44 -3.16
CA LYS A 124 -2.30 23.87 -3.36
C LYS A 124 -2.37 22.41 -3.82
N ALA A 125 -3.24 21.59 -3.22
CA ALA A 125 -3.43 20.21 -3.62
C ALA A 125 -3.87 20.09 -5.10
N PHE A 126 -4.83 20.93 -5.51
CA PHE A 126 -5.32 20.95 -6.89
C PHE A 126 -4.26 21.50 -7.88
N ALA A 127 -3.49 22.50 -7.47
CA ALA A 127 -2.39 23.04 -8.28
C ALA A 127 -1.31 21.98 -8.54
N ILE A 128 -0.89 21.24 -7.50
CA ILE A 128 0.07 20.12 -7.63
C ILE A 128 -0.48 19.06 -8.58
N ALA A 129 -1.71 18.56 -8.35
CA ALA A 129 -2.32 17.52 -9.17
C ALA A 129 -2.42 17.94 -10.65
N ARG A 130 -2.86 19.17 -10.92
CA ARG A 130 -2.97 19.73 -12.27
C ARG A 130 -1.62 19.85 -12.96
N ALA A 131 -0.62 20.38 -12.28
CA ALA A 131 0.72 20.56 -12.84
C ALA A 131 1.38 19.20 -13.15
N VAL A 132 1.28 18.25 -12.24
CA VAL A 132 1.79 16.88 -12.47
C VAL A 132 1.05 16.23 -13.64
N LYS A 133 -0.30 16.31 -13.68
CA LYS A 133 -1.10 15.71 -14.76
C LYS A 133 -0.73 16.24 -16.14
N GLN A 134 -0.45 17.53 -16.24
CA GLN A 134 -0.04 18.18 -17.51
C GLN A 134 1.35 17.75 -17.97
N ALA A 135 2.20 17.29 -17.04
CA ALA A 135 3.61 16.98 -17.31
C ALA A 135 3.89 15.50 -17.66
N ILE A 136 2.93 14.59 -17.42
CA ILE A 136 3.12 13.15 -17.57
C ILE A 136 2.13 12.54 -18.58
N GLN A 137 2.51 11.39 -19.14
CA GLN A 137 1.66 10.61 -20.05
C GLN A 137 0.93 9.46 -19.33
N LYS A 138 1.54 8.88 -18.29
CA LYS A 138 0.94 7.80 -17.51
C LYS A 138 -0.31 8.27 -16.74
N PRO A 139 -1.22 7.36 -16.37
CA PRO A 139 -2.32 7.67 -15.48
C PRO A 139 -1.83 8.29 -14.16
N LEU A 140 -2.55 9.30 -13.68
CA LEU A 140 -2.32 9.95 -12.39
C LEU A 140 -3.42 9.59 -11.41
N THR A 141 -3.07 9.00 -10.28
CA THR A 141 -4.01 8.77 -9.16
C THR A 141 -3.62 9.59 -7.94
N VAL A 142 -4.56 9.76 -7.03
CA VAL A 142 -4.32 10.44 -5.75
C VAL A 142 -4.88 9.62 -4.61
N LYS A 143 -4.15 9.52 -3.49
CA LYS A 143 -4.64 8.88 -2.28
C LYS A 143 -4.85 9.88 -1.15
N ILE A 144 -6.09 9.98 -0.66
CA ILE A 144 -6.51 10.93 0.38
C ILE A 144 -7.03 10.25 1.65
N ARG A 145 -7.31 11.06 2.67
CA ARG A 145 -8.20 10.78 3.80
C ARG A 145 -9.44 11.66 3.72
N ILE A 146 -10.48 11.35 4.53
CA ILE A 146 -11.75 12.09 4.49
C ILE A 146 -11.65 13.52 5.02
N GLY A 147 -10.55 13.88 5.70
CA GLY A 147 -10.34 15.22 6.24
C GLY A 147 -9.18 15.26 7.22
N TRP A 148 -8.90 16.46 7.75
CA TRP A 148 -7.84 16.68 8.73
C TRP A 148 -8.21 16.12 10.12
N ASP A 149 -9.39 16.49 10.62
CA ASP A 149 -9.98 16.04 11.89
C ASP A 149 -11.52 16.02 11.76
N ALA A 150 -12.22 15.73 12.85
CA ALA A 150 -13.68 15.59 12.85
C ALA A 150 -14.44 16.89 12.51
N GLN A 151 -13.84 18.05 12.72
CA GLN A 151 -14.42 19.35 12.39
C GLN A 151 -14.08 19.80 10.95
N HIS A 152 -13.09 19.17 10.33
CA HIS A 152 -12.60 19.51 9.00
C HIS A 152 -12.64 18.30 8.08
N ILE A 153 -13.87 17.86 7.77
CA ILE A 153 -14.16 16.81 6.78
C ILE A 153 -14.39 17.48 5.43
N ASN A 154 -13.53 17.20 4.45
CA ASN A 154 -13.56 17.87 3.14
C ASN A 154 -13.32 16.92 1.96
N ALA A 155 -13.53 15.60 2.15
CA ALA A 155 -13.31 14.60 1.11
C ALA A 155 -14.11 14.87 -0.17
N MET A 156 -15.33 15.40 -0.05
CA MET A 156 -16.18 15.73 -1.19
C MET A 156 -15.56 16.84 -2.04
N GLU A 157 -15.22 17.96 -1.41
CA GLU A 157 -14.61 19.10 -2.08
C GLU A 157 -13.26 18.73 -2.69
N MET A 158 -12.45 17.97 -1.92
CA MET A 158 -11.16 17.44 -2.38
C MET A 158 -11.31 16.56 -3.62
N ALA A 159 -12.28 15.64 -3.63
CA ALA A 159 -12.50 14.73 -4.73
C ALA A 159 -12.92 15.45 -6.02
N LEU A 160 -13.88 16.38 -5.92
CA LEU A 160 -14.36 17.17 -7.06
C LEU A 160 -13.25 18.06 -7.64
N GLY A 161 -12.47 18.73 -6.79
CA GLY A 161 -11.36 19.56 -7.25
C GLY A 161 -10.22 18.77 -7.87
N LEU A 162 -9.91 17.58 -7.35
CA LEU A 162 -8.92 16.68 -7.94
C LEU A 162 -9.38 16.11 -9.28
N GLU A 163 -10.66 15.73 -9.42
CA GLU A 163 -11.24 15.35 -10.71
C GLU A 163 -11.13 16.47 -11.74
N GLN A 164 -11.47 17.72 -11.35
CA GLN A 164 -11.29 18.91 -12.21
C GLN A 164 -9.82 19.19 -12.53
N ALA A 165 -8.89 18.85 -11.63
CA ALA A 165 -7.45 18.92 -11.89
C ALA A 165 -6.98 17.84 -12.89
N GLY A 166 -7.83 16.84 -13.21
CA GLY A 166 -7.61 15.85 -14.25
C GLY A 166 -6.99 14.53 -13.78
N ILE A 167 -7.10 14.18 -12.49
CA ILE A 167 -6.66 12.85 -12.04
C ILE A 167 -7.52 11.74 -12.65
N ASP A 168 -6.97 10.54 -12.76
CA ASP A 168 -7.61 9.42 -13.45
C ASP A 168 -8.29 8.43 -12.49
N ALA A 169 -7.96 8.44 -11.19
CA ALA A 169 -8.66 7.69 -10.14
C ALA A 169 -8.30 8.23 -8.74
N LEU A 170 -9.13 7.91 -7.75
CA LEU A 170 -9.00 8.38 -6.38
C LEU A 170 -9.08 7.22 -5.38
N ALA A 171 -8.12 7.14 -4.45
CA ALA A 171 -8.20 6.23 -3.30
C ALA A 171 -8.52 7.01 -2.03
N ILE A 172 -9.54 6.55 -1.26
CA ILE A 172 -10.01 7.26 -0.07
C ILE A 172 -9.92 6.36 1.15
N HIS A 173 -9.08 6.75 2.13
CA HIS A 173 -9.14 6.14 3.46
C HIS A 173 -10.24 6.81 4.27
N GLY A 174 -11.26 6.05 4.67
CA GLY A 174 -12.44 6.55 5.40
C GLY A 174 -12.20 6.97 6.85
N ARG A 175 -11.01 7.49 7.15
CA ARG A 175 -10.64 8.11 8.43
C ARG A 175 -10.00 9.46 8.22
N THR A 176 -10.14 10.35 9.20
CA THR A 176 -9.40 11.63 9.21
C THR A 176 -7.92 11.42 9.50
N ARG A 177 -7.12 12.45 9.25
CA ARG A 177 -5.69 12.46 9.65
C ARG A 177 -5.54 12.32 11.17
N ALA A 178 -6.35 13.03 11.95
CA ALA A 178 -6.28 13.01 13.40
C ALA A 178 -6.63 11.65 14.01
N ALA A 179 -7.56 10.92 13.42
CA ALA A 179 -7.94 9.58 13.85
C ALA A 179 -6.84 8.54 13.64
N MET A 180 -5.87 8.79 12.78
CA MET A 180 -4.80 7.83 12.45
C MET A 180 -5.38 6.47 12.01
N TYR A 181 -5.42 5.50 12.95
CA TYR A 181 -5.99 4.15 12.78
C TYR A 181 -7.03 3.82 13.85
N SER A 182 -7.38 4.77 14.71
CA SER A 182 -8.40 4.60 15.76
C SER A 182 -9.80 4.90 15.23
N GLY A 183 -10.81 4.47 16.01
CA GLY A 183 -12.21 4.62 15.63
C GLY A 183 -12.63 3.76 14.45
N SER A 184 -13.83 4.01 13.92
CA SER A 184 -14.40 3.32 12.76
C SER A 184 -14.04 4.03 11.44
N VAL A 185 -14.11 3.27 10.34
CA VAL A 185 -14.03 3.81 8.97
C VAL A 185 -15.38 4.36 8.60
N ASP A 186 -15.43 5.58 8.06
CA ASP A 186 -16.64 6.19 7.52
C ASP A 186 -16.77 5.85 6.02
N TYR A 187 -17.48 4.77 5.74
CA TYR A 187 -17.75 4.33 4.38
C TYR A 187 -18.86 5.14 3.70
N ASP A 188 -19.70 5.83 4.47
CA ASP A 188 -20.77 6.65 3.90
C ASP A 188 -20.20 7.87 3.17
N ILE A 189 -19.14 8.51 3.69
CA ILE A 189 -18.43 9.56 2.99
C ILE A 189 -17.82 9.03 1.68
N ILE A 190 -17.24 7.83 1.68
CA ILE A 190 -16.70 7.22 0.45
C ILE A 190 -17.84 6.99 -0.57
N ARG A 191 -19.00 6.50 -0.13
CA ARG A 191 -20.19 6.32 -0.96
C ARG A 191 -20.66 7.64 -1.57
N GLN A 192 -20.73 8.71 -0.77
CA GLN A 192 -21.14 10.03 -1.24
C GLN A 192 -20.16 10.57 -2.29
N VAL A 193 -18.85 10.45 -2.04
CA VAL A 193 -17.83 10.85 -3.02
C VAL A 193 -17.96 10.05 -4.31
N LYS A 194 -18.09 8.70 -4.23
CA LYS A 194 -18.26 7.86 -5.43
C LYS A 194 -19.49 8.25 -6.25
N ALA A 195 -20.57 8.67 -5.61
CA ALA A 195 -21.77 9.12 -6.30
C ALA A 195 -21.61 10.48 -6.99
N ALA A 196 -20.63 11.29 -6.56
CA ALA A 196 -20.43 12.66 -7.03
C ALA A 196 -19.36 12.79 -8.13
N VAL A 197 -18.41 11.83 -8.22
CA VAL A 197 -17.34 11.85 -9.22
C VAL A 197 -17.56 10.81 -10.30
N SER A 198 -17.06 11.07 -11.51
CA SER A 198 -17.10 10.15 -12.65
C SER A 198 -15.90 9.20 -12.70
N ILE A 199 -14.78 9.60 -12.09
CA ILE A 199 -13.55 8.81 -12.05
C ILE A 199 -13.70 7.58 -11.11
N PRO A 200 -12.90 6.52 -11.32
CA PRO A 200 -12.86 5.38 -10.43
C PRO A 200 -12.43 5.76 -9.00
N VAL A 201 -13.12 5.15 -8.03
CA VAL A 201 -12.84 5.32 -6.59
C VAL A 201 -12.44 3.99 -5.96
N MET A 202 -11.36 3.98 -5.21
CA MET A 202 -10.89 2.84 -4.42
C MET A 202 -11.20 3.10 -2.93
N ALA A 203 -12.03 2.24 -2.33
CA ALA A 203 -12.39 2.33 -0.90
C ALA A 203 -11.30 1.70 -0.02
N ASN A 204 -10.79 2.44 0.97
CA ASN A 204 -9.73 1.99 1.86
C ASN A 204 -10.10 2.15 3.33
N GLY A 205 -9.72 1.15 4.13
CA GLY A 205 -9.84 1.13 5.58
C GLY A 205 -10.43 -0.18 6.10
N ASP A 206 -9.78 -0.84 7.06
CA ASP A 206 -10.20 -2.03 7.82
C ASP A 206 -10.79 -3.21 7.03
N ILE A 207 -10.38 -3.41 5.80
CA ILE A 207 -10.76 -4.54 4.96
C ILE A 207 -9.74 -5.65 5.15
N ARG A 208 -10.16 -6.82 5.65
CA ARG A 208 -9.29 -7.93 6.04
C ARG A 208 -9.75 -9.28 5.51
N THR A 209 -11.04 -9.41 5.22
CA THR A 209 -11.70 -10.66 4.82
C THR A 209 -12.51 -10.46 3.54
N PRO A 210 -12.78 -11.53 2.77
CA PRO A 210 -13.68 -11.46 1.62
C PRO A 210 -15.07 -10.90 1.93
N ALA A 211 -15.62 -11.25 3.10
CA ALA A 211 -16.94 -10.76 3.52
C ALA A 211 -16.93 -9.23 3.75
N GLU A 212 -15.87 -8.71 4.41
CA GLU A 212 -15.70 -7.26 4.56
C GLU A 212 -15.49 -6.57 3.21
N ALA A 213 -14.74 -7.18 2.30
CA ALA A 213 -14.51 -6.66 0.94
C ALA A 213 -15.81 -6.52 0.15
N LEU A 214 -16.63 -7.57 0.12
CA LEU A 214 -17.95 -7.56 -0.51
C LEU A 214 -18.85 -6.50 0.12
N HIS A 215 -18.93 -6.46 1.45
CA HIS A 215 -19.73 -5.48 2.16
C HIS A 215 -19.32 -4.04 1.83
N VAL A 216 -18.02 -3.74 1.80
CA VAL A 216 -17.52 -2.40 1.45
C VAL A 216 -17.85 -2.02 0.02
N LEU A 217 -17.70 -2.92 -0.95
CA LEU A 217 -18.06 -2.67 -2.35
C LEU A 217 -19.57 -2.44 -2.49
N GLU A 218 -20.39 -3.24 -1.81
CA GLU A 218 -21.85 -3.06 -1.82
C GLU A 218 -22.30 -1.74 -1.21
N LEU A 219 -21.71 -1.37 -0.07
CA LEU A 219 -22.06 -0.16 0.67
C LEU A 219 -21.59 1.10 -0.07
N THR A 220 -20.35 1.12 -0.54
CA THR A 220 -19.73 2.32 -1.10
C THR A 220 -19.98 2.50 -2.59
N LYS A 221 -20.29 1.43 -3.32
CA LYS A 221 -20.32 1.37 -4.79
C LYS A 221 -18.97 1.75 -5.43
N ALA A 222 -17.89 1.68 -4.66
CA ALA A 222 -16.54 1.91 -5.17
C ALA A 222 -16.16 0.88 -6.26
N ASP A 223 -15.26 1.28 -7.16
CA ASP A 223 -14.82 0.43 -8.27
C ASP A 223 -13.86 -0.66 -7.79
N ALA A 224 -13.15 -0.40 -6.69
CA ALA A 224 -12.23 -1.36 -6.08
C ALA A 224 -12.10 -1.12 -4.57
N ILE A 225 -11.55 -2.12 -3.88
CA ILE A 225 -11.08 -2.01 -2.50
C ILE A 225 -9.57 -1.83 -2.47
N MET A 226 -9.06 -1.02 -1.52
CA MET A 226 -7.64 -0.89 -1.28
C MET A 226 -7.29 -1.44 0.11
N VAL A 227 -6.39 -2.43 0.15
CA VAL A 227 -6.05 -3.18 1.35
C VAL A 227 -4.61 -2.89 1.78
N GLY A 228 -4.41 -2.57 3.06
CA GLY A 228 -3.08 -2.31 3.63
C GLY A 228 -2.71 -3.37 4.67
N ARG A 229 -2.93 -3.09 5.93
CA ARG A 229 -2.46 -3.89 7.07
C ARG A 229 -2.84 -5.38 7.05
N ALA A 230 -3.88 -5.77 6.33
CA ALA A 230 -4.32 -7.17 6.26
C ALA A 230 -3.27 -8.11 5.64
N VAL A 231 -2.43 -7.61 4.72
CA VAL A 231 -1.39 -8.40 4.08
C VAL A 231 -0.07 -8.45 4.85
N LEU A 232 0.05 -7.74 5.99
CA LEU A 232 1.27 -7.75 6.82
C LEU A 232 1.52 -9.15 7.41
N GLY A 233 2.60 -9.80 7.01
CA GLY A 233 2.94 -11.17 7.40
C GLY A 233 1.95 -12.22 6.88
N LYS A 234 1.05 -11.82 5.99
CA LYS A 234 0.02 -12.67 5.37
C LYS A 234 -0.21 -12.27 3.90
N PRO A 235 0.82 -12.29 3.02
CA PRO A 235 0.66 -11.81 1.64
C PRO A 235 -0.42 -12.60 0.87
N TRP A 236 -0.69 -13.87 1.22
CA TRP A 236 -1.76 -14.69 0.64
C TRP A 236 -3.18 -14.14 0.85
N VAL A 237 -3.39 -13.24 1.84
CA VAL A 237 -4.69 -12.56 2.02
C VAL A 237 -5.10 -11.81 0.75
N ALA A 238 -4.15 -11.33 -0.06
CA ALA A 238 -4.47 -10.76 -1.37
C ALA A 238 -5.23 -11.75 -2.25
N LYS A 239 -4.79 -13.03 -2.29
CA LYS A 239 -5.47 -14.08 -3.04
C LYS A 239 -6.82 -14.46 -2.43
N GLU A 240 -6.89 -14.56 -1.10
CA GLU A 240 -8.15 -14.83 -0.40
C GLU A 240 -9.22 -13.78 -0.76
N LEU A 241 -8.82 -12.51 -0.81
CA LEU A 241 -9.73 -11.42 -1.21
C LEU A 241 -10.13 -11.53 -2.69
N VAL A 242 -9.18 -11.80 -3.59
CA VAL A 242 -9.48 -11.97 -5.02
C VAL A 242 -10.45 -13.14 -5.21
N ASP A 243 -10.15 -14.30 -4.64
CA ASP A 243 -10.99 -15.51 -4.76
C ASP A 243 -12.37 -15.27 -4.15
N GLY A 244 -12.44 -14.65 -2.98
CA GLY A 244 -13.71 -14.37 -2.33
C GLY A 244 -14.61 -13.40 -3.10
N LEU A 245 -14.05 -12.37 -3.75
CA LEU A 245 -14.79 -11.48 -4.64
C LEU A 245 -15.27 -12.18 -5.92
N GLU A 246 -14.63 -13.29 -6.30
CA GLU A 246 -15.03 -14.16 -7.41
C GLU A 246 -15.99 -15.29 -6.98
N GLY A 247 -16.36 -15.37 -5.71
CA GLY A 247 -17.20 -16.42 -5.15
C GLY A 247 -16.49 -17.77 -5.01
N LYS A 248 -15.14 -17.78 -5.00
CA LYS A 248 -14.31 -18.96 -4.82
C LYS A 248 -13.96 -19.15 -3.34
N ALA A 249 -13.86 -20.39 -2.90
CA ALA A 249 -13.36 -20.70 -1.58
C ALA A 249 -11.83 -20.67 -1.56
N SER A 250 -11.26 -20.03 -0.55
CA SER A 250 -9.83 -20.08 -0.27
C SER A 250 -9.53 -21.13 0.78
N LEU A 251 -8.44 -21.87 0.60
CA LEU A 251 -7.95 -22.80 1.63
C LEU A 251 -7.14 -22.04 2.69
N PRO A 252 -7.26 -22.40 3.98
CA PRO A 252 -6.43 -21.83 5.02
C PRO A 252 -4.95 -22.09 4.76
N THR A 253 -4.12 -21.07 4.94
CA THR A 253 -2.66 -21.21 4.84
C THR A 253 -2.11 -21.87 6.11
N ASP A 254 -1.47 -23.01 5.98
CA ASP A 254 -0.83 -23.71 7.09
C ASP A 254 0.46 -23.00 7.57
N ILE A 255 0.97 -23.42 8.72
CA ILE A 255 2.15 -22.81 9.35
C ILE A 255 3.42 -23.04 8.49
N ALA A 256 3.56 -24.19 7.87
CA ALA A 256 4.72 -24.53 7.04
C ALA A 256 4.79 -23.62 5.80
N THR A 257 3.68 -23.47 5.08
CA THR A 257 3.53 -22.55 3.95
C THR A 257 3.82 -21.11 4.38
N ARG A 258 3.34 -20.69 5.55
CA ARG A 258 3.58 -19.37 6.12
C ARG A 258 5.07 -19.09 6.35
N PHE A 259 5.83 -20.05 6.88
CA PHE A 259 7.26 -19.88 7.08
C PHE A 259 8.07 -20.02 5.79
N ALA A 260 7.63 -20.87 4.85
CA ALA A 260 8.22 -20.90 3.51
C ALA A 260 8.10 -19.53 2.81
N MET A 261 6.95 -18.87 2.93
CA MET A 261 6.74 -17.52 2.41
C MET A 261 7.60 -16.47 3.15
N ALA A 262 7.71 -16.56 4.47
CA ALA A 262 8.58 -15.67 5.24
C ALA A 262 10.06 -15.84 4.86
N ARG A 263 10.49 -17.07 4.61
CA ARG A 263 11.85 -17.37 4.13
C ARG A 263 12.10 -16.82 2.73
N LEU A 264 11.15 -16.99 1.82
CA LEU A 264 11.24 -16.41 0.47
C LEU A 264 11.32 -14.87 0.53
N HIS A 265 10.56 -14.24 1.44
CA HIS A 265 10.64 -12.80 1.69
C HIS A 265 12.06 -12.40 2.15
N ALA A 266 12.64 -13.14 3.11
CA ALA A 266 14.00 -12.90 3.57
C ALA A 266 15.01 -13.01 2.42
N GLN A 267 14.90 -14.03 1.56
CA GLN A 267 15.78 -14.21 0.41
C GLN A 267 15.69 -13.03 -0.58
N LYS A 268 14.47 -12.61 -0.93
CA LYS A 268 14.27 -11.45 -1.82
C LYS A 268 14.82 -10.14 -1.21
N LEU A 269 14.72 -9.96 0.10
CA LEU A 269 15.35 -8.81 0.78
C LEU A 269 16.88 -8.90 0.74
N ILE A 270 17.46 -10.11 0.88
CA ILE A 270 18.90 -10.31 0.79
C ILE A 270 19.42 -9.96 -0.61
N GLU A 271 18.72 -10.41 -1.65
CA GLU A 271 19.04 -10.07 -3.05
C GLU A 271 19.01 -8.55 -3.28
N LEU A 272 18.06 -7.86 -2.64
CA LEU A 272 17.87 -6.42 -2.80
C LEU A 272 18.90 -5.57 -2.03
N ARG A 273 19.32 -6.00 -0.82
CA ARG A 273 20.05 -5.13 0.14
C ARG A 273 21.24 -5.77 0.83
N GLY A 274 21.58 -7.02 0.51
CA GLY A 274 22.57 -7.82 1.23
C GLY A 274 22.06 -8.31 2.59
N GLU A 275 22.63 -9.39 3.10
CA GLU A 275 22.09 -10.17 4.23
C GLU A 275 21.89 -9.37 5.50
N VAL A 276 22.91 -8.60 5.93
CA VAL A 276 22.88 -7.88 7.21
C VAL A 276 21.74 -6.84 7.26
N MET A 277 21.56 -6.09 6.17
CA MET A 277 20.49 -5.08 6.11
C MET A 277 19.12 -5.71 5.93
N ALA A 278 19.04 -6.74 5.10
CA ALA A 278 17.82 -7.52 4.88
C ALA A 278 17.30 -8.14 6.18
N MET A 279 18.17 -8.76 6.97
CA MET A 279 17.77 -9.39 8.22
C MET A 279 17.32 -8.37 9.28
N LYS A 280 17.93 -7.19 9.33
CA LYS A 280 17.44 -6.10 10.20
C LYS A 280 16.01 -5.67 9.82
N GLU A 281 15.72 -5.55 8.54
CA GLU A 281 14.38 -5.22 8.04
C GLU A 281 13.41 -6.38 8.26
N MET A 282 13.86 -7.61 8.02
CA MET A 282 13.09 -8.84 8.21
C MET A 282 12.62 -9.04 9.66
N ARG A 283 13.29 -8.50 10.67
CA ARG A 283 12.84 -8.55 12.08
C ARG A 283 11.41 -8.04 12.24
N THR A 284 11.08 -6.92 11.59
CA THR A 284 9.73 -6.35 11.60
C THR A 284 8.76 -7.23 10.84
N HIS A 285 9.12 -7.62 9.61
CA HIS A 285 8.27 -8.48 8.77
C HIS A 285 8.03 -9.84 9.43
N PHE A 286 9.06 -10.46 9.98
CA PHE A 286 8.93 -11.76 10.61
C PHE A 286 8.03 -11.71 11.86
N SER A 287 8.06 -10.62 12.62
CA SER A 287 7.13 -10.42 13.72
C SER A 287 5.66 -10.46 13.26
N TRP A 288 5.36 -9.93 12.08
CA TRP A 288 4.02 -10.04 11.51
C TRP A 288 3.69 -11.46 11.03
N TYR A 289 4.66 -12.19 10.45
CA TYR A 289 4.48 -13.60 10.13
C TYR A 289 4.22 -14.46 11.38
N MET A 290 4.65 -14.05 12.55
CA MET A 290 4.40 -14.74 13.82
C MET A 290 3.06 -14.37 14.47
N THR A 291 2.37 -13.34 13.99
CA THR A 291 1.12 -12.86 14.61
C THR A 291 0.02 -13.93 14.59
N GLY A 292 -0.56 -14.19 15.76
CA GLY A 292 -1.65 -15.17 15.93
C GLY A 292 -1.19 -16.63 16.00
N LEU A 293 0.13 -16.89 15.97
CA LEU A 293 0.65 -18.24 16.19
C LEU A 293 0.81 -18.53 17.69
N PRO A 294 0.57 -19.80 18.13
CA PRO A 294 0.74 -20.21 19.53
C PRO A 294 2.15 -19.88 20.05
N HIS A 295 2.27 -19.41 21.28
CA HIS A 295 3.56 -19.16 21.95
C HIS A 295 4.58 -18.28 21.17
N SER A 296 4.15 -17.52 20.15
CA SER A 296 5.01 -16.67 19.32
C SER A 296 5.84 -15.65 20.12
N HIS A 297 5.40 -15.31 21.35
CA HIS A 297 6.13 -14.42 22.25
C HIS A 297 7.49 -14.99 22.69
N ARG A 298 7.67 -16.33 22.72
CA ARG A 298 8.91 -17.01 23.14
C ARG A 298 10.09 -16.72 22.20
N VAL A 299 9.82 -16.54 20.90
CA VAL A 299 10.85 -16.30 19.88
C VAL A 299 11.09 -14.81 19.58
N ARG A 300 10.42 -13.90 20.26
CA ARG A 300 10.56 -12.45 20.00
C ARG A 300 11.98 -11.93 20.20
N ASN A 301 12.67 -12.39 21.25
CA ASN A 301 14.04 -11.97 21.52
C ASN A 301 14.96 -12.43 20.39
N ASP A 302 14.84 -13.68 19.96
CA ASP A 302 15.68 -14.25 18.91
C ASP A 302 15.43 -13.51 17.58
N ILE A 303 14.16 -13.22 17.24
CA ILE A 303 13.81 -12.40 16.09
C ILE A 303 14.46 -11.02 16.17
N SER A 304 14.45 -10.38 17.32
CA SER A 304 14.99 -9.02 17.51
C SER A 304 16.51 -8.95 17.33
N GLN A 305 17.22 -10.05 17.51
CA GLN A 305 18.68 -10.16 17.38
C GLN A 305 19.14 -10.78 16.05
N MET A 306 18.20 -11.29 15.24
CA MET A 306 18.50 -11.98 13.99
C MET A 306 19.31 -11.12 13.00
N THR A 307 20.40 -11.67 12.47
CA THR A 307 21.32 -10.98 11.54
C THR A 307 21.67 -11.79 10.30
N SER A 308 21.26 -13.07 10.24
CA SER A 308 21.53 -13.96 9.11
C SER A 308 20.33 -14.86 8.79
N LEU A 309 20.30 -15.39 7.56
CA LEU A 309 19.30 -16.34 7.12
C LEU A 309 19.38 -17.67 7.90
N ASP A 310 20.60 -18.09 8.27
CA ASP A 310 20.78 -19.28 9.10
C ASP A 310 20.15 -19.13 10.49
N GLN A 311 20.18 -17.92 11.06
CA GLN A 311 19.48 -17.67 12.32
C GLN A 311 17.97 -17.71 12.12
N PHE A 312 17.46 -17.16 11.01
CA PHE A 312 16.04 -17.27 10.63
C PHE A 312 15.61 -18.74 10.54
N ASP A 313 16.38 -19.56 9.81
CA ASP A 313 16.07 -20.97 9.60
C ASP A 313 16.11 -21.77 10.92
N ARG A 314 17.03 -21.47 11.83
CA ARG A 314 17.07 -22.06 13.18
C ARG A 314 15.84 -21.68 14.00
N ILE A 315 15.53 -20.36 14.11
CA ILE A 315 14.37 -19.89 14.87
C ILE A 315 13.08 -20.53 14.40
N THR A 316 12.86 -20.63 13.07
CA THR A 316 11.67 -21.24 12.51
C THR A 316 11.61 -22.74 12.74
N THR A 317 12.73 -23.45 12.58
CA THR A 317 12.83 -24.89 12.81
C THR A 317 12.56 -25.25 14.28
N ASP A 318 13.20 -24.55 15.21
CA ASP A 318 13.04 -24.79 16.64
C ASP A 318 11.61 -24.46 17.12
N TYR A 319 11.03 -23.41 16.57
CA TYR A 319 9.63 -23.07 16.84
C TYR A 319 8.67 -24.16 16.33
N LEU A 320 8.83 -24.67 15.09
CA LEU A 320 8.00 -25.74 14.55
C LEU A 320 8.11 -27.02 15.39
N LYS A 321 9.34 -27.46 15.74
CA LYS A 321 9.56 -28.60 16.64
C LYS A 321 8.88 -28.41 18.00
N SER A 322 8.87 -27.21 18.54
CA SER A 322 8.21 -26.91 19.83
C SER A 322 6.69 -27.11 19.75
N LEU A 323 6.07 -26.82 18.61
CA LEU A 323 4.65 -27.05 18.39
C LEU A 323 4.31 -28.54 18.26
N GLU A 324 5.17 -29.33 17.56
CA GLU A 324 4.98 -30.78 17.38
C GLU A 324 5.10 -31.54 18.71
N ASN A 325 6.03 -31.16 19.57
CA ASN A 325 6.32 -31.81 20.84
C ASN A 325 5.32 -31.47 21.96
N GLY A 326 4.24 -30.74 21.67
CA GLY A 326 3.24 -30.38 22.68
C GLY A 326 3.78 -29.50 23.81
N ALA A 327 4.95 -28.89 23.62
CA ALA A 327 5.53 -27.89 24.53
C ALA A 327 4.80 -26.56 24.43
N ALA A 328 3.49 -26.68 24.38
CA ALA A 328 2.54 -25.59 24.37
C ALA A 328 2.12 -25.27 25.80
#